data_7d24e4f249171d6ccd6b939082445b55
#
_entry.id   7d24e4f249171d6ccd6b939082445b55
#
_cell.length_a   1.000
_cell.length_b   1.000
_cell.length_c   1.000
_cell.angle_alpha   90.00
_cell.angle_beta   90.00
_cell.angle_gamma   90.00
#
_symmetry.space_group_name_H-M   'P 1'
#
loop_
_entity.id
_entity.type
_entity.pdbx_description
1 polymer ?
#
loop_
_entity_poly.entity_id
_entity_poly.type
_entity_poly.pdbx_seq_one_letter_code
_entity_poly.pdbx_strand_id
1 'polypeptide(L)'
;MAACVLALSVSAQSKAPKREFRGAWIQCVNGQFQGMTAQKMQSVLTAQLNALQKAGINAIIFQIRAEADALYQSSYEPWSRYLTGVQGKSPQWDPLQWMIDECHKRNMELHAWINPYRARTKGTTALSPIHPYNKHPELFLEYGGQLYFNPGLPENRKYICKIIRDIVNRYDVDALHMDDYFYPYPTPGVDFPDDLAFAEYGRGYANKGDWRRDNVNVLIKEIHETVRECKPWVKFGVSPFGIYRNQKSDPNGSATNGLQNYDDLYADVLMWVNNGWVDYNIPQLYWEIGHKAADYD
;
A
#
# COMPACT_ATOMS: atom_id res chain seq x y z
N MET A 1 -65.06 -13.83 8.35
CA MET A 1 -63.83 -14.44 8.90
C MET A 1 -62.63 -13.76 8.24
N ALA A 2 -61.94 -12.87 8.95
CA ALA A 2 -60.75 -12.18 8.48
C ALA A 2 -59.54 -12.98 8.98
N ALA A 3 -58.75 -13.50 8.06
CA ALA A 3 -57.48 -14.22 8.37
C ALA A 3 -56.37 -13.15 8.55
N CYS A 4 -55.89 -12.98 9.79
CA CYS A 4 -54.65 -12.24 10.07
C CYS A 4 -53.44 -13.08 9.64
N VAL A 5 -52.74 -12.65 8.59
CA VAL A 5 -51.43 -13.18 8.25
C VAL A 5 -50.40 -12.48 9.11
N LEU A 6 -49.87 -13.13 10.14
CA LEU A 6 -48.71 -12.70 10.90
C LEU A 6 -47.45 -12.92 10.04
N ALA A 7 -46.89 -11.86 9.51
CA ALA A 7 -45.56 -11.90 8.91
C ALA A 7 -44.51 -12.00 10.03
N LEU A 8 -43.95 -13.19 10.23
CA LEU A 8 -42.76 -13.40 11.06
C LEU A 8 -41.54 -12.86 10.29
N SER A 9 -41.05 -11.69 10.67
CA SER A 9 -39.76 -11.20 10.26
C SER A 9 -38.66 -12.03 10.93
N VAL A 10 -38.15 -13.00 10.21
CA VAL A 10 -36.93 -13.72 10.61
C VAL A 10 -35.77 -12.74 10.39
N SER A 11 -35.31 -12.05 11.43
CA SER A 11 -34.03 -11.38 11.39
C SER A 11 -32.97 -12.48 11.34
N ALA A 12 -32.32 -12.63 10.20
CA ALA A 12 -31.13 -13.46 10.08
C ALA A 12 -30.02 -12.78 10.91
N GLN A 13 -29.86 -13.20 12.16
CA GLN A 13 -28.66 -12.90 12.91
C GLN A 13 -27.51 -13.56 12.16
N SER A 14 -26.73 -12.75 11.43
CA SER A 14 -25.46 -13.20 10.87
C SER A 14 -24.59 -13.66 12.04
N LYS A 15 -24.30 -14.96 12.12
CA LYS A 15 -23.35 -15.47 13.11
C LYS A 15 -22.02 -14.75 12.85
N ALA A 16 -21.49 -14.07 13.85
CA ALA A 16 -20.18 -13.45 13.78
C ALA A 16 -19.16 -14.48 13.25
N PRO A 17 -18.27 -14.11 12.32
CA PRO A 17 -17.30 -15.02 11.77
C PRO A 17 -16.42 -15.59 12.89
N LYS A 18 -16.10 -16.89 12.85
CA LYS A 18 -15.22 -17.52 13.85
C LYS A 18 -13.80 -16.95 13.82
N ARG A 19 -13.39 -16.43 12.69
CA ARG A 19 -12.12 -15.74 12.48
C ARG A 19 -12.40 -14.45 11.71
N GLU A 20 -11.88 -13.37 12.20
CA GLU A 20 -12.06 -12.04 11.63
C GLU A 20 -10.70 -11.35 11.59
N PHE A 21 -10.36 -10.75 10.44
CA PHE A 21 -9.20 -9.89 10.30
C PHE A 21 -9.55 -8.50 10.88
N ARG A 22 -8.81 -8.08 11.89
CA ARG A 22 -8.92 -6.74 12.49
C ARG A 22 -7.55 -6.09 12.47
N GLY A 23 -7.32 -5.30 11.42
CA GLY A 23 -6.04 -4.63 11.19
C GLY A 23 -6.01 -3.19 11.71
N ALA A 24 -4.83 -2.72 12.09
CA ALA A 24 -4.57 -1.31 12.39
C ALA A 24 -3.29 -0.85 11.66
N TRP A 25 -3.37 0.34 11.03
CA TRP A 25 -2.23 0.94 10.32
C TRP A 25 -1.41 1.81 11.26
N ILE A 26 -0.09 1.61 11.22
CA ILE A 26 0.90 2.46 11.87
C ILE A 26 1.81 3.03 10.78
N GLN A 27 1.57 4.30 10.42
CA GLN A 27 2.32 5.00 9.37
C GLN A 27 3.55 5.72 9.92
N CYS A 28 4.55 5.96 9.08
CA CYS A 28 5.72 6.77 9.42
C CYS A 28 5.72 8.16 8.76
N VAL A 29 5.04 8.31 7.62
CA VAL A 29 5.08 9.55 6.79
C VAL A 29 4.55 10.82 7.48
N ASN A 30 3.81 10.70 8.56
CA ASN A 30 3.37 11.84 9.37
C ASN A 30 4.47 12.38 10.31
N GLY A 31 5.65 11.75 10.32
CA GLY A 31 6.78 12.17 11.15
C GLY A 31 6.66 11.83 12.64
N GLN A 32 5.68 11.00 13.04
CA GLN A 32 5.41 10.69 14.45
C GLN A 32 6.61 10.07 15.19
N PHE A 33 7.54 9.44 14.48
CA PHE A 33 8.73 8.80 15.06
C PHE A 33 10.01 9.61 14.84
N GLN A 34 9.94 10.66 14.03
CA GLN A 34 11.11 11.40 13.57
C GLN A 34 11.90 12.02 14.74
N GLY A 35 13.18 11.69 14.81
CA GLY A 35 14.09 12.21 15.84
C GLY A 35 13.93 11.56 17.22
N MET A 36 13.09 10.55 17.37
CA MET A 36 13.01 9.78 18.62
C MET A 36 14.26 8.92 18.83
N THR A 37 14.67 8.78 20.09
CA THR A 37 15.62 7.71 20.46
C THR A 37 14.95 6.35 20.29
N ALA A 38 15.74 5.28 20.15
CA ALA A 38 15.24 3.91 20.08
C ALA A 38 14.29 3.60 21.26
N GLN A 39 14.72 3.90 22.50
CA GLN A 39 13.92 3.66 23.70
C GLN A 39 12.59 4.42 23.68
N LYS A 40 12.59 5.67 23.23
CA LYS A 40 11.35 6.46 23.14
C LYS A 40 10.39 5.89 22.11
N MET A 41 10.88 5.55 20.91
CA MET A 41 10.06 4.95 19.86
C MET A 41 9.49 3.60 20.30
N GLN A 42 10.31 2.73 20.89
CA GLN A 42 9.88 1.45 21.44
C GLN A 42 8.80 1.62 22.52
N SER A 43 8.98 2.58 23.43
CA SER A 43 7.97 2.89 24.45
C SER A 43 6.64 3.33 23.84
N VAL A 44 6.66 4.21 22.85
CA VAL A 44 5.46 4.68 22.15
C VAL A 44 4.76 3.53 21.42
N LEU A 45 5.52 2.73 20.66
CA LEU A 45 4.98 1.59 19.91
C LEU A 45 4.44 0.51 20.86
N THR A 46 5.11 0.23 21.97
CA THR A 46 4.62 -0.71 22.99
C THR A 46 3.27 -0.26 23.55
N ALA A 47 3.11 1.03 23.86
CA ALA A 47 1.84 1.56 24.34
C ALA A 47 0.74 1.44 23.29
N GLN A 48 1.03 1.74 22.01
CA GLN A 48 0.08 1.57 20.91
C GLN A 48 -0.31 0.10 20.74
N LEU A 49 0.64 -0.82 20.69
CA LEU A 49 0.39 -2.26 20.54
C LEU A 49 -0.46 -2.82 21.69
N ASN A 50 -0.20 -2.41 22.93
CA ASN A 50 -1.00 -2.82 24.08
C ASN A 50 -2.44 -2.32 24.01
N ALA A 51 -2.65 -1.07 23.56
CA ALA A 51 -3.98 -0.50 23.37
C ALA A 51 -4.75 -1.22 22.24
N LEU A 52 -4.08 -1.48 21.12
CA LEU A 52 -4.65 -2.18 19.98
C LEU A 52 -4.99 -3.64 20.32
N GLN A 53 -4.12 -4.34 21.04
CA GLN A 53 -4.40 -5.69 21.56
C GLN A 53 -5.64 -5.71 22.44
N LYS A 54 -5.75 -4.76 23.37
CA LYS A 54 -6.91 -4.62 24.26
C LYS A 54 -8.21 -4.34 23.48
N ALA A 55 -8.12 -3.64 22.34
CA ALA A 55 -9.22 -3.39 21.42
C ALA A 55 -9.58 -4.59 20.52
N GLY A 56 -8.83 -5.71 20.64
CA GLY A 56 -9.05 -6.92 19.86
C GLY A 56 -8.45 -6.91 18.46
N ILE A 57 -7.53 -5.98 18.15
CA ILE A 57 -6.77 -5.98 16.90
C ILE A 57 -5.85 -7.20 16.86
N ASN A 58 -5.74 -7.83 15.70
CA ASN A 58 -4.95 -9.04 15.50
C ASN A 58 -3.95 -8.95 14.33
N ALA A 59 -3.85 -7.80 13.68
CA ALA A 59 -2.85 -7.53 12.66
C ALA A 59 -2.41 -6.07 12.70
N ILE A 60 -1.11 -5.82 12.56
CA ILE A 60 -0.52 -4.49 12.46
C ILE A 60 0.04 -4.29 11.06
N ILE A 61 -0.45 -3.27 10.38
CA ILE A 61 0.03 -2.88 9.06
C ILE A 61 1.00 -1.72 9.28
N PHE A 62 2.31 -2.04 9.28
CA PHE A 62 3.37 -1.12 9.65
C PHE A 62 4.11 -0.60 8.42
N GLN A 63 4.12 0.73 8.22
CA GLN A 63 4.78 1.34 7.08
C GLN A 63 6.30 1.30 7.25
N ILE A 64 6.95 0.52 6.40
CA ILE A 64 8.40 0.27 6.45
C ILE A 64 9.17 0.87 5.29
N ARG A 65 8.49 1.29 4.21
CA ARG A 65 9.09 1.90 3.01
C ARG A 65 8.18 2.98 2.45
N ALA A 66 8.57 4.23 2.60
CA ALA A 66 7.73 5.39 2.27
C ALA A 66 8.24 6.22 1.08
N GLU A 67 9.57 6.39 0.93
CA GLU A 67 10.22 7.29 -0.04
C GLU A 67 11.43 6.60 -0.69
N ALA A 68 11.31 5.35 -1.16
CA ALA A 68 12.43 4.52 -1.57
C ALA A 68 13.56 4.51 -0.50
N ASP A 69 13.12 4.39 0.74
CA ASP A 69 13.92 4.36 1.96
C ASP A 69 13.34 3.34 2.94
N ALA A 70 14.06 2.96 3.98
CA ALA A 70 13.72 1.83 4.80
C ALA A 70 13.64 2.14 6.29
N LEU A 71 12.64 1.57 6.99
CA LEU A 71 12.58 1.46 8.44
C LEU A 71 13.16 0.12 8.93
N TYR A 72 14.05 -0.46 8.15
CA TYR A 72 14.78 -1.70 8.43
C TYR A 72 16.17 -1.62 7.82
N GLN A 73 17.07 -2.50 8.21
CA GLN A 73 18.41 -2.54 7.63
C GLN A 73 18.36 -3.05 6.20
N SER A 74 18.34 -2.15 5.21
CA SER A 74 18.36 -2.47 3.80
C SER A 74 19.77 -2.41 3.21
N SER A 75 20.07 -3.34 2.28
CA SER A 75 21.30 -3.29 1.47
C SER A 75 21.14 -2.46 0.19
N TYR A 76 19.91 -2.00 -0.11
CA TYR A 76 19.57 -1.36 -1.38
C TYR A 76 19.13 0.09 -1.24
N GLU A 77 18.47 0.44 -0.12
CA GLU A 77 17.87 1.74 0.10
C GLU A 77 18.39 2.34 1.42
N PRO A 78 18.44 3.68 1.53
CA PRO A 78 18.90 4.35 2.74
C PRO A 78 17.91 4.17 3.89
N TRP A 79 18.39 4.33 5.13
CA TRP A 79 17.53 4.52 6.28
C TRP A 79 16.59 5.71 6.07
N SER A 80 15.34 5.55 6.46
CA SER A 80 14.33 6.58 6.32
C SER A 80 14.59 7.79 7.22
N ARG A 81 14.36 8.99 6.69
CA ARG A 81 14.40 10.23 7.46
C ARG A 81 13.32 10.26 8.57
N TYR A 82 12.27 9.50 8.42
CA TYR A 82 11.20 9.39 9.41
C TYR A 82 11.63 8.71 10.72
N LEU A 83 12.84 8.17 10.79
CA LEU A 83 13.47 7.69 12.00
C LEU A 83 14.30 8.78 12.69
N THR A 84 15.37 9.20 12.04
CA THR A 84 16.38 10.09 12.65
C THR A 84 16.25 11.56 12.26
N GLY A 85 15.33 11.90 11.35
CA GLY A 85 15.22 13.21 10.72
C GLY A 85 16.14 13.40 9.52
N VAL A 86 17.10 12.49 9.29
CA VAL A 86 18.07 12.55 8.19
C VAL A 86 18.07 11.23 7.44
N GLN A 87 17.76 11.27 6.14
CA GLN A 87 17.77 10.06 5.30
C GLN A 87 19.20 9.50 5.17
N GLY A 88 19.34 8.20 5.35
CA GLY A 88 20.62 7.49 5.34
C GLY A 88 21.31 7.39 6.70
N LYS A 89 20.88 8.15 7.71
CA LYS A 89 21.43 8.05 9.07
C LYS A 89 20.81 6.86 9.80
N SER A 90 21.66 5.90 10.21
CA SER A 90 21.21 4.70 10.96
C SER A 90 20.63 5.09 12.33
N PRO A 91 19.48 4.49 12.73
CA PRO A 91 18.94 4.62 14.08
C PRO A 91 19.67 3.73 15.10
N GLN A 92 20.65 2.94 14.69
CA GLN A 92 21.43 1.98 15.49
C GLN A 92 20.61 0.80 16.06
N TRP A 93 19.45 0.51 15.46
CA TRP A 93 18.60 -0.65 15.77
C TRP A 93 17.71 -0.95 14.55
N ASP A 94 17.03 -2.09 14.54
CA ASP A 94 16.13 -2.50 13.46
C ASP A 94 14.66 -2.39 13.90
N PRO A 95 13.93 -1.32 13.48
CA PRO A 95 12.53 -1.14 13.83
C PRO A 95 11.61 -2.24 13.33
N LEU A 96 11.86 -2.78 12.13
CA LEU A 96 11.02 -3.85 11.56
C LEU A 96 11.16 -5.14 12.36
N GLN A 97 12.39 -5.56 12.64
CA GLN A 97 12.60 -6.78 13.44
C GLN A 97 11.96 -6.65 14.83
N TRP A 98 12.15 -5.51 15.47
CA TRP A 98 11.56 -5.26 16.78
C TRP A 98 10.02 -5.28 16.74
N MET A 99 9.40 -4.70 15.70
CA MET A 99 7.94 -4.71 15.54
C MET A 99 7.39 -6.11 15.30
N ILE A 100 8.09 -6.95 14.51
CA ILE A 100 7.74 -8.35 14.31
C ILE A 100 7.71 -9.08 15.66
N ASP A 101 8.80 -8.99 16.43
CA ASP A 101 8.93 -9.65 17.72
C ASP A 101 7.82 -9.21 18.70
N GLU A 102 7.52 -7.91 18.75
CA GLU A 102 6.50 -7.36 19.64
C GLU A 102 5.06 -7.69 19.19
N CYS A 103 4.80 -7.79 17.89
CA CYS A 103 3.52 -8.25 17.37
C CYS A 103 3.31 -9.74 17.68
N HIS A 104 4.29 -10.59 17.37
CA HIS A 104 4.20 -12.03 17.59
C HIS A 104 4.06 -12.39 19.09
N LYS A 105 4.75 -11.68 20.01
CA LYS A 105 4.53 -11.81 21.47
C LYS A 105 3.08 -11.54 21.89
N ARG A 106 2.32 -10.79 21.11
CA ARG A 106 0.91 -10.45 21.37
C ARG A 106 -0.07 -11.27 20.56
N ASN A 107 0.39 -12.28 19.82
CA ASN A 107 -0.41 -13.05 18.85
C ASN A 107 -1.06 -12.15 17.76
N MET A 108 -0.34 -11.12 17.32
CA MET A 108 -0.71 -10.26 16.21
C MET A 108 0.18 -10.56 15.01
N GLU A 109 -0.41 -10.53 13.80
CA GLU A 109 0.35 -10.54 12.54
C GLU A 109 1.04 -9.20 12.32
N LEU A 110 2.22 -9.20 11.70
CA LEU A 110 2.86 -8.00 11.15
C LEU A 110 2.81 -8.02 9.63
N HIS A 111 2.15 -7.01 9.07
CA HIS A 111 2.08 -6.77 7.63
C HIS A 111 3.02 -5.62 7.26
N ALA A 112 4.05 -5.93 6.47
CA ALA A 112 5.04 -4.96 6.02
C ALA A 112 4.46 -4.06 4.93
N TRP A 113 4.12 -2.81 5.27
CA TRP A 113 3.55 -1.86 4.33
C TRP A 113 4.62 -1.09 3.59
N ILE A 114 4.60 -1.20 2.27
CA ILE A 114 5.48 -0.47 1.36
C ILE A 114 4.68 0.42 0.41
N ASN A 115 5.23 1.57 0.05
CA ASN A 115 4.82 2.32 -1.13
C ASN A 115 5.76 1.93 -2.28
N PRO A 116 5.27 1.37 -3.39
CA PRO A 116 6.16 0.83 -4.43
C PRO A 116 6.86 1.92 -5.25
N TYR A 117 6.15 3.00 -5.59
CA TYR A 117 6.64 3.96 -6.58
C TYR A 117 7.10 5.31 -6.04
N ARG A 118 6.60 5.74 -4.88
CA ARG A 118 7.00 7.04 -4.34
C ARG A 118 8.45 7.03 -3.88
N ALA A 119 9.24 8.00 -4.35
CA ALA A 119 10.65 8.14 -4.03
C ALA A 119 10.98 9.42 -3.24
N ARG A 120 10.09 10.43 -3.30
CA ARG A 120 10.22 11.66 -2.53
C ARG A 120 8.87 12.36 -2.37
N THR A 121 8.52 12.76 -1.16
CA THR A 121 7.36 13.62 -0.91
C THR A 121 7.75 15.10 -1.04
N LYS A 122 6.76 16.00 -1.07
CA LYS A 122 6.99 17.46 -1.14
C LYS A 122 7.84 18.01 0.02
N GLY A 123 7.79 17.37 1.19
CA GLY A 123 8.52 17.84 2.39
C GLY A 123 9.97 17.37 2.46
N THR A 124 10.43 16.54 1.53
CA THR A 124 11.80 16.02 1.52
C THR A 124 12.68 16.92 0.68
N THR A 125 13.61 17.64 1.31
CA THR A 125 14.48 18.64 0.65
C THR A 125 15.81 18.05 0.16
N ALA A 126 16.31 16.98 0.80
CA ALA A 126 17.56 16.34 0.44
C ALA A 126 17.42 14.82 0.46
N LEU A 127 17.92 14.16 -0.57
CA LEU A 127 18.02 12.72 -0.65
C LEU A 127 19.42 12.25 -0.24
N SER A 128 19.48 11.12 0.45
CA SER A 128 20.76 10.48 0.80
C SER A 128 21.59 10.19 -0.46
N PRO A 129 22.94 10.30 -0.43
CA PRO A 129 23.78 9.96 -1.57
C PRO A 129 23.58 8.55 -2.09
N ILE A 130 23.15 7.60 -1.24
CA ILE A 130 22.88 6.22 -1.65
C ILE A 130 21.43 5.99 -2.09
N HIS A 131 20.58 7.03 -2.10
CA HIS A 131 19.22 6.92 -2.59
C HIS A 131 19.21 6.49 -4.08
N PRO A 132 18.30 5.60 -4.52
CA PRO A 132 18.27 5.08 -5.89
C PRO A 132 18.24 6.17 -6.97
N TYR A 133 17.55 7.28 -6.72
CA TYR A 133 17.52 8.43 -7.63
C TYR A 133 18.89 9.02 -7.93
N ASN A 134 19.77 9.11 -6.93
CA ASN A 134 21.12 9.66 -7.14
C ASN A 134 22.04 8.74 -7.94
N LYS A 135 21.66 7.46 -8.09
CA LYS A 135 22.39 6.48 -8.90
C LYS A 135 21.82 6.32 -10.30
N HIS A 136 20.51 6.42 -10.43
CA HIS A 136 19.73 6.13 -11.63
C HIS A 136 18.59 7.12 -11.81
N PRO A 137 18.87 8.44 -12.02
CA PRO A 137 17.83 9.46 -12.15
C PRO A 137 16.89 9.22 -13.34
N GLU A 138 17.36 8.53 -14.39
CA GLU A 138 16.60 8.15 -15.56
C GLU A 138 15.39 7.23 -15.29
N LEU A 139 15.40 6.56 -14.14
CA LEU A 139 14.31 5.67 -13.73
C LEU A 139 13.15 6.41 -13.06
N PHE A 140 13.27 7.73 -12.87
CA PHE A 140 12.31 8.49 -12.06
C PHE A 140 11.67 9.62 -12.86
N LEU A 141 10.49 10.04 -12.40
CA LEU A 141 9.74 11.17 -12.93
C LEU A 141 9.28 12.10 -11.79
N GLU A 142 9.39 13.40 -12.01
CA GLU A 142 8.78 14.39 -11.13
C GLU A 142 7.33 14.67 -11.55
N TYR A 143 6.44 14.65 -10.57
CA TYR A 143 5.03 14.96 -10.79
C TYR A 143 4.40 15.55 -9.53
N GLY A 144 3.64 16.63 -9.68
CA GLY A 144 2.98 17.30 -8.56
C GLY A 144 3.93 17.74 -7.43
N GLY A 145 5.21 17.99 -7.73
CA GLY A 145 6.24 18.36 -6.76
C GLY A 145 6.78 17.20 -5.92
N GLN A 146 6.51 15.98 -6.33
CA GLN A 146 7.01 14.73 -5.75
C GLN A 146 7.83 13.95 -6.79
N LEU A 147 8.62 12.98 -6.33
CA LEU A 147 9.42 12.11 -7.19
C LEU A 147 8.89 10.68 -7.12
N TYR A 148 8.75 10.04 -8.27
CA TYR A 148 8.26 8.68 -8.41
C TYR A 148 9.17 7.84 -9.28
N PHE A 149 9.32 6.56 -8.98
CA PHE A 149 9.74 5.60 -9.99
C PHE A 149 8.73 5.64 -11.14
N ASN A 150 9.22 5.64 -12.39
CA ASN A 150 8.34 5.54 -13.55
C ASN A 150 7.72 4.14 -13.65
N PRO A 151 6.39 3.98 -13.46
CA PRO A 151 5.76 2.65 -13.50
C PRO A 151 5.82 1.98 -14.87
N GLY A 152 6.05 2.76 -15.94
CA GLY A 152 6.18 2.27 -17.31
C GLY A 152 7.47 1.52 -17.60
N LEU A 153 8.49 1.63 -16.72
CA LEU A 153 9.80 1.00 -16.95
C LEU A 153 9.87 -0.41 -16.34
N PRO A 154 10.18 -1.44 -17.12
CA PRO A 154 10.36 -2.81 -16.62
C PRO A 154 11.46 -2.94 -15.53
N GLU A 155 12.49 -2.11 -15.62
CA GLU A 155 13.60 -2.05 -14.66
C GLU A 155 13.09 -1.71 -13.25
N ASN A 156 12.14 -0.78 -13.14
CA ASN A 156 11.55 -0.38 -11.88
C ASN A 156 10.74 -1.51 -11.23
N ARG A 157 10.01 -2.30 -12.01
CA ARG A 157 9.29 -3.48 -11.49
C ARG A 157 10.27 -4.51 -10.94
N LYS A 158 11.35 -4.81 -11.69
CA LYS A 158 12.41 -5.71 -11.24
C LYS A 158 13.07 -5.21 -9.94
N TYR A 159 13.31 -3.91 -9.84
CA TYR A 159 13.88 -3.30 -8.64
C TYR A 159 12.95 -3.44 -7.44
N ILE A 160 11.65 -3.16 -7.60
CA ILE A 160 10.64 -3.30 -6.54
C ILE A 160 10.55 -4.76 -6.07
N CYS A 161 10.47 -5.72 -7.00
CA CYS A 161 10.47 -7.15 -6.68
C CYS A 161 11.74 -7.58 -5.94
N LYS A 162 12.91 -7.00 -6.28
CA LYS A 162 14.16 -7.25 -5.57
C LYS A 162 14.11 -6.77 -4.12
N ILE A 163 13.54 -5.59 -3.86
CA ILE A 163 13.34 -5.07 -2.51
C ILE A 163 12.39 -5.98 -1.70
N ILE A 164 11.29 -6.40 -2.32
CA ILE A 164 10.32 -7.30 -1.69
C ILE A 164 10.96 -8.66 -1.36
N ARG A 165 11.73 -9.22 -2.27
CA ARG A 165 12.49 -10.46 -2.06
C ARG A 165 13.44 -10.34 -0.86
N ASP A 166 14.14 -9.21 -0.72
CA ASP A 166 15.01 -8.95 0.43
C ASP A 166 14.24 -8.93 1.74
N ILE A 167 13.12 -8.21 1.79
CA ILE A 167 12.25 -8.13 2.97
C ILE A 167 11.73 -9.52 3.36
N VAL A 168 11.06 -10.21 2.43
CA VAL A 168 10.39 -11.47 2.71
C VAL A 168 11.37 -12.58 3.11
N ASN A 169 12.56 -12.63 2.49
CA ASN A 169 13.57 -13.64 2.83
C ASN A 169 14.18 -13.41 4.21
N ARG A 170 14.42 -12.15 4.58
CA ARG A 170 15.19 -11.82 5.79
C ARG A 170 14.34 -11.65 7.05
N TYR A 171 13.09 -11.25 6.89
CA TYR A 171 12.20 -10.95 8.01
C TYR A 171 11.04 -11.94 8.07
N ASP A 172 10.59 -12.22 9.29
CA ASP A 172 9.45 -13.11 9.55
C ASP A 172 8.12 -12.30 9.53
N VAL A 173 7.89 -11.63 8.40
CA VAL A 173 6.63 -10.91 8.17
C VAL A 173 5.50 -11.88 7.82
N ASP A 174 4.29 -11.62 8.32
CA ASP A 174 3.11 -12.43 8.00
C ASP A 174 2.48 -12.03 6.67
N ALA A 175 2.66 -10.78 6.27
CA ALA A 175 2.20 -10.28 4.98
C ALA A 175 3.05 -9.12 4.46
N LEU A 176 3.02 -8.95 3.13
CA LEU A 176 3.34 -7.73 2.44
C LEU A 176 2.06 -6.93 2.20
N HIS A 177 2.10 -5.63 2.36
CA HIS A 177 0.96 -4.73 2.13
C HIS A 177 1.34 -3.54 1.27
N MET A 178 0.44 -3.13 0.36
CA MET A 178 0.55 -1.90 -0.42
C MET A 178 -0.70 -1.04 -0.24
N ASP A 179 -0.51 0.28 -0.28
CA ASP A 179 -1.59 1.26 -0.30
C ASP A 179 -2.14 1.50 -1.72
N ASP A 180 -2.77 2.66 -1.95
CA ASP A 180 -3.39 3.06 -3.22
C ASP A 180 -2.47 3.91 -4.12
N TYR A 181 -1.21 4.12 -3.75
CA TYR A 181 -0.27 4.94 -4.52
C TYR A 181 0.42 4.12 -5.62
N PHE A 182 -0.35 3.71 -6.65
CA PHE A 182 0.18 3.11 -7.88
C PHE A 182 0.69 4.19 -8.81
N TYR A 183 -0.10 4.70 -9.75
CA TYR A 183 0.17 6.01 -10.32
C TYR A 183 -0.21 7.11 -9.31
N PRO A 184 0.46 8.28 -9.34
CA PRO A 184 0.12 9.36 -8.42
C PRO A 184 -1.29 9.91 -8.65
N TYR A 185 -1.88 10.49 -7.63
CA TYR A 185 -3.15 11.19 -7.75
C TYR A 185 -3.07 12.27 -8.82
N PRO A 186 -4.09 12.39 -9.69
CA PRO A 186 -4.07 13.33 -10.79
C PRO A 186 -3.88 14.78 -10.34
N THR A 187 -2.99 15.50 -11.01
CA THR A 187 -2.85 16.94 -10.85
C THR A 187 -3.71 17.61 -11.93
N PRO A 188 -4.64 18.51 -11.59
CA PRO A 188 -5.52 19.14 -12.57
C PRO A 188 -4.75 19.77 -13.73
N GLY A 189 -5.10 19.38 -14.97
CA GLY A 189 -4.50 19.91 -16.19
C GLY A 189 -3.06 19.43 -16.49
N VAL A 190 -2.52 18.51 -15.71
CA VAL A 190 -1.16 17.98 -15.92
C VAL A 190 -1.23 16.44 -16.01
N ASP A 191 -0.86 15.88 -17.17
CA ASP A 191 -0.71 14.42 -17.27
C ASP A 191 0.59 13.94 -16.66
N PHE A 192 0.63 12.68 -16.24
CA PHE A 192 1.87 12.07 -15.74
C PHE A 192 2.87 11.96 -16.91
N PRO A 193 4.14 12.39 -16.76
CA PRO A 193 5.05 12.61 -17.89
C PRO A 193 5.76 11.33 -18.35
N ASP A 194 5.01 10.26 -18.64
CA ASP A 194 5.53 8.96 -19.06
C ASP A 194 5.48 8.70 -20.58
N ASP A 195 5.36 9.76 -21.39
CA ASP A 195 5.23 9.65 -22.86
C ASP A 195 6.39 8.91 -23.52
N LEU A 196 7.62 9.17 -23.09
CA LEU A 196 8.80 8.48 -23.62
C LEU A 196 8.76 6.98 -23.31
N ALA A 197 8.37 6.62 -22.08
CA ALA A 197 8.22 5.22 -21.71
C ALA A 197 7.07 4.55 -22.47
N PHE A 198 5.96 5.27 -22.72
CA PHE A 198 4.88 4.76 -23.55
C PHE A 198 5.32 4.53 -25.00
N ALA A 199 6.08 5.45 -25.59
CA ALA A 199 6.61 5.30 -26.94
C ALA A 199 7.53 4.07 -27.06
N GLU A 200 8.34 3.79 -26.04
CA GLU A 200 9.31 2.69 -26.05
C GLU A 200 8.68 1.35 -25.63
N TYR A 201 7.85 1.36 -24.58
CA TYR A 201 7.31 0.15 -23.95
C TYR A 201 5.79 -0.01 -24.10
N GLY A 202 5.15 0.73 -25.00
CA GLY A 202 3.69 0.72 -25.20
C GLY A 202 3.12 -0.62 -25.68
N ARG A 203 3.94 -1.53 -26.17
CA ARG A 203 3.55 -2.92 -26.52
C ARG A 203 2.30 -3.03 -27.41
N GLY A 204 2.06 -2.03 -28.26
CA GLY A 204 0.90 -1.98 -29.16
C GLY A 204 -0.41 -1.53 -28.52
N TYR A 205 -0.42 -1.05 -27.30
CA TYR A 205 -1.57 -0.39 -26.70
C TYR A 205 -1.96 0.86 -27.47
N ALA A 206 -3.25 0.98 -27.84
CA ALA A 206 -3.78 2.12 -28.55
C ALA A 206 -3.93 3.36 -27.66
N ASN A 207 -4.12 3.17 -26.36
CA ASN A 207 -4.23 4.28 -25.41
C ASN A 207 -3.32 4.07 -24.20
N LYS A 208 -2.85 5.21 -23.67
CA LYS A 208 -1.90 5.26 -22.56
C LYS A 208 -2.52 4.77 -21.23
N GLY A 209 -3.83 4.93 -21.04
CA GLY A 209 -4.52 4.49 -19.83
C GLY A 209 -4.52 2.96 -19.68
N ASP A 210 -4.79 2.23 -20.78
CA ASP A 210 -4.73 0.76 -20.76
C ASP A 210 -3.32 0.24 -20.54
N TRP A 211 -2.32 0.89 -21.13
CA TRP A 211 -0.90 0.57 -20.91
C TRP A 211 -0.48 0.86 -19.46
N ARG A 212 -0.92 1.95 -18.86
CA ARG A 212 -0.66 2.28 -17.46
C ARG A 212 -1.24 1.21 -16.52
N ARG A 213 -2.49 0.79 -16.76
CA ARG A 213 -3.13 -0.30 -16.00
C ARG A 213 -2.36 -1.61 -16.15
N ASP A 214 -1.96 -1.95 -17.37
CA ASP A 214 -1.19 -3.16 -17.60
C ASP A 214 0.16 -3.13 -16.86
N ASN A 215 0.85 -1.99 -16.81
CA ASN A 215 2.09 -1.85 -16.04
C ASN A 215 1.87 -2.13 -14.55
N VAL A 216 0.78 -1.64 -13.97
CA VAL A 216 0.42 -1.90 -12.57
C VAL A 216 0.02 -3.37 -12.39
N ASN A 217 -0.80 -3.93 -13.28
CA ASN A 217 -1.21 -5.32 -13.24
C ASN A 217 -0.01 -6.29 -13.29
N VAL A 218 0.93 -6.00 -14.18
CA VAL A 218 2.18 -6.79 -14.27
C VAL A 218 2.99 -6.69 -12.96
N LEU A 219 3.11 -5.50 -12.36
CA LEU A 219 3.80 -5.36 -11.07
C LEU A 219 3.11 -6.20 -9.99
N ILE A 220 1.79 -6.12 -9.85
CA ILE A 220 1.04 -6.87 -8.83
C ILE A 220 1.24 -8.38 -9.01
N LYS A 221 1.18 -8.86 -10.25
CA LYS A 221 1.45 -10.26 -10.58
C LYS A 221 2.88 -10.67 -10.21
N GLU A 222 3.88 -9.88 -10.63
CA GLU A 222 5.31 -10.15 -10.35
C GLU A 222 5.60 -10.12 -8.83
N ILE A 223 4.92 -9.26 -8.05
CA ILE A 223 5.01 -9.24 -6.59
C ILE A 223 4.42 -10.52 -5.99
N HIS A 224 3.21 -10.92 -6.42
CA HIS A 224 2.59 -12.17 -6.00
C HIS A 224 3.53 -13.36 -6.21
N GLU A 225 4.07 -13.49 -7.42
CA GLU A 225 5.01 -14.55 -7.78
C GLU A 225 6.28 -14.48 -6.89
N THR A 226 6.85 -13.29 -6.71
CA THR A 226 8.03 -13.07 -5.86
C THR A 226 7.79 -13.51 -4.40
N VAL A 227 6.66 -13.13 -3.82
CA VAL A 227 6.31 -13.51 -2.45
C VAL A 227 6.14 -15.02 -2.33
N ARG A 228 5.42 -15.65 -3.28
CA ARG A 228 5.20 -17.11 -3.30
C ARG A 228 6.51 -17.90 -3.46
N GLU A 229 7.41 -17.43 -4.30
CA GLU A 229 8.74 -18.04 -4.47
C GLU A 229 9.59 -17.96 -3.20
N CYS A 230 9.50 -16.86 -2.45
CA CYS A 230 10.28 -16.68 -1.22
C CYS A 230 9.69 -17.47 -0.05
N LYS A 231 8.43 -17.22 0.27
CA LYS A 231 7.69 -17.82 1.38
C LYS A 231 6.21 -17.95 1.01
N PRO A 232 5.75 -19.13 0.58
CA PRO A 232 4.37 -19.32 0.07
C PRO A 232 3.26 -19.07 1.10
N TRP A 233 3.59 -19.02 2.40
CA TRP A 233 2.65 -18.72 3.47
C TRP A 233 2.52 -17.21 3.78
N VAL A 234 3.44 -16.36 3.29
CA VAL A 234 3.35 -14.92 3.46
C VAL A 234 2.25 -14.38 2.56
N LYS A 235 1.31 -13.63 3.14
CA LYS A 235 0.20 -13.03 2.40
C LYS A 235 0.65 -11.80 1.64
N PHE A 236 -0.05 -11.48 0.56
CA PHE A 236 0.08 -10.21 -0.12
C PHE A 236 -1.29 -9.52 -0.20
N GLY A 237 -1.39 -8.30 0.29
CA GLY A 237 -2.63 -7.53 0.30
C GLY A 237 -2.47 -6.09 -0.13
N VAL A 238 -3.60 -5.49 -0.50
CA VAL A 238 -3.67 -4.09 -0.92
C VAL A 238 -4.80 -3.36 -0.20
N SER A 239 -4.60 -2.06 0.08
CA SER A 239 -5.66 -1.14 0.48
C SER A 239 -5.81 -0.05 -0.59
N PRO A 240 -6.58 -0.33 -1.65
CA PRO A 240 -6.79 0.60 -2.75
C PRO A 240 -7.74 1.72 -2.33
N PHE A 241 -7.86 2.75 -3.16
CA PHE A 241 -8.87 3.79 -3.00
C PHE A 241 -10.28 3.17 -2.91
N GLY A 242 -11.21 3.82 -2.20
CA GLY A 242 -12.51 3.24 -1.90
C GLY A 242 -13.44 3.03 -3.10
N ILE A 243 -13.30 3.84 -4.15
CA ILE A 243 -14.15 3.75 -5.35
C ILE A 243 -13.39 2.99 -6.44
N TYR A 244 -13.95 1.86 -6.91
CA TYR A 244 -13.39 1.17 -8.06
C TYR A 244 -13.66 1.94 -9.36
N ARG A 245 -14.96 2.13 -9.71
CA ARG A 245 -15.43 2.96 -10.82
C ARG A 245 -16.75 3.63 -10.47
N ASN A 246 -16.94 4.85 -10.92
CA ASN A 246 -18.22 5.54 -10.83
C ASN A 246 -19.18 5.04 -11.93
N GLN A 247 -20.49 5.04 -11.66
CA GLN A 247 -21.51 4.67 -12.66
C GLN A 247 -21.44 5.54 -13.93
N LYS A 248 -20.96 6.78 -13.79
CA LYS A 248 -20.74 7.69 -14.93
C LYS A 248 -19.63 7.18 -15.87
N SER A 249 -18.65 6.48 -15.35
CA SER A 249 -17.53 5.92 -16.14
C SER A 249 -17.82 4.50 -16.63
N ASP A 250 -18.60 3.73 -15.87
CA ASP A 250 -18.99 2.36 -16.19
C ASP A 250 -20.42 2.10 -15.67
N PRO A 251 -21.35 1.60 -16.52
CA PRO A 251 -22.73 1.30 -16.10
C PRO A 251 -22.83 0.34 -14.89
N ASN A 252 -21.82 -0.51 -14.68
CA ASN A 252 -21.73 -1.41 -13.53
C ASN A 252 -21.01 -0.79 -12.31
N GLY A 253 -20.57 0.47 -12.44
CA GLY A 253 -19.91 1.20 -11.36
C GLY A 253 -20.88 1.62 -10.26
N SER A 254 -20.33 2.03 -9.12
CA SER A 254 -21.13 2.53 -7.98
C SER A 254 -21.71 3.92 -8.25
N ALA A 255 -22.80 4.25 -7.56
CA ALA A 255 -23.45 5.57 -7.59
C ALA A 255 -22.61 6.62 -6.84
N THR A 256 -21.35 6.74 -7.21
CA THR A 256 -20.34 7.61 -6.59
C THR A 256 -19.88 8.70 -7.56
N ASN A 257 -19.19 9.71 -7.03
CA ASN A 257 -18.61 10.80 -7.79
C ASN A 257 -17.29 11.26 -7.16
N GLY A 258 -16.26 10.46 -7.29
CA GLY A 258 -14.93 10.74 -6.75
C GLY A 258 -13.83 10.10 -7.58
N LEU A 259 -12.60 10.18 -7.07
CA LEU A 259 -11.42 9.52 -7.66
C LEU A 259 -11.66 8.01 -7.78
N GLN A 260 -11.21 7.40 -8.86
CA GLN A 260 -11.47 6.01 -9.21
C GLN A 260 -10.16 5.21 -9.28
N ASN A 261 -10.18 3.98 -8.79
CA ASN A 261 -9.02 3.09 -8.94
C ASN A 261 -8.70 2.83 -10.41
N TYR A 262 -9.68 2.37 -11.17
CA TYR A 262 -9.48 1.91 -12.55
C TYR A 262 -9.11 3.02 -13.51
N ASP A 263 -9.86 4.12 -13.48
CA ASP A 263 -9.75 5.17 -14.50
C ASP A 263 -8.68 6.22 -14.14
N ASP A 264 -8.51 6.56 -12.85
CA ASP A 264 -7.66 7.67 -12.42
C ASP A 264 -6.31 7.19 -11.84
N LEU A 265 -6.29 6.05 -11.15
CA LEU A 265 -5.09 5.48 -10.51
C LEU A 265 -4.52 4.28 -11.28
N TYR A 266 -5.17 3.87 -12.36
CA TYR A 266 -4.78 2.75 -13.21
C TYR A 266 -4.62 1.43 -12.45
N ALA A 267 -5.48 1.22 -11.43
CA ALA A 267 -5.46 0.07 -10.55
C ALA A 267 -6.68 -0.83 -10.83
N ASP A 268 -6.46 -1.94 -11.52
CA ASP A 268 -7.50 -2.93 -11.84
C ASP A 268 -7.64 -3.97 -10.71
N VAL A 269 -8.17 -3.50 -9.59
CA VAL A 269 -8.31 -4.29 -8.36
C VAL A 269 -9.15 -5.56 -8.58
N LEU A 270 -10.20 -5.49 -9.43
CA LEU A 270 -11.02 -6.65 -9.74
C LEU A 270 -10.23 -7.73 -10.47
N MET A 271 -9.37 -7.34 -11.42
CA MET A 271 -8.48 -8.29 -12.09
C MET A 271 -7.56 -8.98 -11.08
N TRP A 272 -6.99 -8.24 -10.12
CA TRP A 272 -6.07 -8.83 -9.14
C TRP A 272 -6.75 -9.84 -8.22
N VAL A 273 -7.97 -9.53 -7.75
CA VAL A 273 -8.78 -10.42 -6.92
C VAL A 273 -9.21 -11.66 -7.73
N ASN A 274 -9.74 -11.47 -8.95
CA ASN A 274 -10.22 -12.56 -9.78
C ASN A 274 -9.12 -13.54 -10.20
N ASN A 275 -7.88 -13.06 -10.36
CA ASN A 275 -6.73 -13.91 -10.66
C ASN A 275 -6.02 -14.46 -9.41
N GLY A 276 -6.48 -14.12 -8.20
CA GLY A 276 -5.88 -14.57 -6.95
C GLY A 276 -4.45 -14.02 -6.74
N TRP A 277 -4.13 -12.84 -7.31
CA TRP A 277 -2.82 -12.21 -7.12
C TRP A 277 -2.70 -11.50 -5.78
N VAL A 278 -3.81 -11.24 -5.11
CA VAL A 278 -3.84 -10.69 -3.75
C VAL A 278 -4.62 -11.61 -2.83
N ASP A 279 -4.14 -11.79 -1.61
CA ASP A 279 -4.76 -12.62 -0.57
C ASP A 279 -5.87 -11.87 0.18
N TYR A 280 -5.80 -10.53 0.20
CA TYR A 280 -6.83 -9.68 0.77
C TYR A 280 -6.84 -8.30 0.09
N ASN A 281 -8.02 -7.68 0.11
CA ASN A 281 -8.27 -6.36 -0.43
C ASN A 281 -9.06 -5.55 0.61
N ILE A 282 -8.55 -4.35 0.99
CA ILE A 282 -9.15 -3.49 2.01
C ILE A 282 -9.36 -2.10 1.42
N PRO A 283 -10.49 -1.84 0.73
CA PRO A 283 -10.77 -0.52 0.18
C PRO A 283 -10.78 0.56 1.28
N GLN A 284 -10.20 1.72 1.00
CA GLN A 284 -10.12 2.85 1.92
C GLN A 284 -11.45 3.60 1.95
N LEU A 285 -12.26 3.36 2.98
CA LEU A 285 -13.57 3.97 3.19
C LEU A 285 -13.50 4.93 4.38
N TYR A 286 -13.05 6.17 4.15
CA TYR A 286 -12.83 7.19 5.18
C TYR A 286 -14.02 8.14 5.39
N TRP A 287 -15.21 7.74 4.99
CA TRP A 287 -16.43 8.54 5.08
C TRP A 287 -17.57 7.75 5.69
N GLU A 288 -18.58 8.46 6.14
CA GLU A 288 -19.80 7.90 6.71
C GLU A 288 -20.72 7.30 5.64
N ILE A 289 -21.58 6.36 6.03
CA ILE A 289 -22.71 5.87 5.23
C ILE A 289 -23.62 7.05 4.91
N GLY A 290 -24.09 7.14 3.66
CA GLY A 290 -24.89 8.27 3.17
C GLY A 290 -24.04 9.45 2.69
N HIS A 291 -22.72 9.30 2.55
CA HIS A 291 -21.87 10.34 2.00
C HIS A 291 -22.16 10.57 0.52
N LYS A 292 -22.56 11.81 0.14
CA LYS A 292 -23.09 12.16 -1.20
C LYS A 292 -22.20 11.78 -2.39
N ALA A 293 -20.90 11.74 -2.20
CA ALA A 293 -19.95 11.47 -3.29
C ALA A 293 -19.43 10.03 -3.30
N ALA A 294 -19.58 9.28 -2.21
CA ALA A 294 -18.92 8.00 -2.05
C ALA A 294 -19.62 7.10 -1.02
N ASP A 295 -20.96 7.02 -1.11
CA ASP A 295 -21.73 6.06 -0.31
C ASP A 295 -21.31 4.63 -0.72
N TYR A 296 -21.17 3.76 0.26
CA TYR A 296 -20.79 2.37 0.03
C TYR A 296 -21.86 1.35 0.45
N ASP A 297 -23.09 1.82 0.71
CA ASP A 297 -24.28 1.00 0.94
C ASP A 297 -24.87 0.45 -0.36
#